data_03d16e3999f1afd9959f58a35b8e5a49
#
_entry.id   03d16e3999f1afd9959f58a35b8e5a49
#
_cell.length_a   1.000
_cell.length_b   1.000
_cell.length_c   1.000
_cell.angle_alpha   90.00
_cell.angle_beta   90.00
_cell.angle_gamma   90.00
#
_symmetry.space_group_name_H-M   'P 1'
#
loop_
_entity.id
_entity.type
_entity.pdbx_description
1 polymer ?
#
loop_
_entity_poly.entity_id
_entity_poly.type
_entity_poly.pdbx_seq_one_letter_code
_entity_poly.pdbx_strand_id
1 'polypeptide(L)'
;MLVIYRKKESTQFFEGLWKDINNVTFLDRTVITDERIEKLMNGENELVIICGEGDSKGLYKPNWNTKLNSENKIDYMIGSKQAEHIYAKNDLEHTVRNIPVIAMWTYSNEFLKSNHLFGLAVSDFHFTLSDVESSGYESVLDDEVSSETMLFIERMNRLLRLYKSY
;
A
#
# COMPACT_ATOMS: atom_id res chain seq x y z
N MET A 1 -6.83 12.52 0.89
CA MET A 1 -6.03 11.33 0.51
C MET A 1 -5.47 10.68 1.76
N LEU A 2 -5.65 9.39 1.90
CA LEU A 2 -5.12 8.59 3.01
C LEU A 2 -3.94 7.77 2.53
N VAL A 3 -2.81 7.81 3.24
CA VAL A 3 -1.64 6.96 2.99
C VAL A 3 -1.45 6.01 4.15
N ILE A 4 -1.45 4.72 3.85
CA ILE A 4 -1.16 3.64 4.78
C ILE A 4 0.17 3.03 4.37
N TYR A 5 1.17 3.26 5.19
CA TYR A 5 2.53 2.94 4.85
C TYR A 5 3.21 2.13 5.96
N ARG A 6 3.77 1.00 5.57
CA ARG A 6 4.60 0.21 6.45
C ARG A 6 6.05 0.67 6.36
N LYS A 7 6.44 1.57 7.26
CA LYS A 7 7.80 2.13 7.28
C LYS A 7 8.81 1.09 7.74
N LYS A 8 9.79 0.84 6.88
CA LYS A 8 11.04 0.10 7.13
C LYS A 8 12.16 0.77 6.34
N GLU A 9 13.39 0.42 6.63
CA GLU A 9 14.56 0.87 5.84
C GLU A 9 14.39 0.48 4.37
N SER A 10 14.03 -0.76 4.10
CA SER A 10 13.78 -1.31 2.75
C SER A 10 12.61 -0.65 1.99
N THR A 11 11.74 0.10 2.65
CA THR A 11 10.57 0.74 2.04
C THR A 11 10.58 2.26 2.15
N GLN A 12 11.64 2.86 2.70
CA GLN A 12 11.73 4.30 2.94
C GLN A 12 11.61 5.14 1.67
N PHE A 13 12.00 4.62 0.53
CA PHE A 13 11.87 5.29 -0.77
C PHE A 13 10.43 5.70 -1.09
N PHE A 14 9.42 4.99 -0.58
CA PHE A 14 8.02 5.36 -0.78
C PHE A 14 7.67 6.74 -0.23
N GLU A 15 8.45 7.29 0.71
CA GLU A 15 8.21 8.63 1.26
C GLU A 15 8.24 9.72 0.20
N GLY A 16 8.94 9.47 -0.90
CA GLY A 16 8.94 10.35 -2.06
C GLY A 16 7.59 10.51 -2.77
N LEU A 17 6.68 9.52 -2.63
CA LEU A 17 5.37 9.53 -3.29
C LEU A 17 4.48 10.72 -2.88
N TRP A 18 4.51 11.08 -1.61
CA TRP A 18 3.66 12.16 -1.04
C TRP A 18 4.43 13.41 -0.67
N LYS A 19 5.69 13.50 -1.10
CA LYS A 19 6.50 14.69 -0.91
C LYS A 19 5.82 15.90 -1.55
N ASP A 20 5.70 16.98 -0.78
CA ASP A 20 5.08 18.26 -1.21
C ASP A 20 3.58 18.16 -1.60
N ILE A 21 2.88 17.09 -1.16
CA ILE A 21 1.43 16.96 -1.33
C ILE A 21 0.72 17.41 -0.05
N ASN A 22 -0.15 18.41 -0.17
CA ASN A 22 -0.95 18.90 0.94
C ASN A 22 -2.14 17.97 1.26
N ASN A 23 -2.63 18.05 2.51
CA ASN A 23 -3.82 17.32 2.98
C ASN A 23 -3.70 15.79 2.85
N VAL A 24 -2.54 15.27 3.20
CA VAL A 24 -2.29 13.83 3.31
C VAL A 24 -2.49 13.40 4.77
N THR A 25 -3.38 12.46 5.00
CA THR A 25 -3.45 11.74 6.27
C THR A 25 -2.52 10.56 6.20
N PHE A 26 -1.58 10.48 7.12
CA PHE A 26 -0.48 9.54 7.06
C PHE A 26 -0.48 8.58 8.25
N LEU A 27 -0.34 7.29 7.98
CA LEU A 27 -0.25 6.22 8.97
C LEU A 27 1.02 5.42 8.76
N ASP A 28 2.07 5.74 9.53
CA ASP A 28 3.37 5.07 9.45
C ASP A 28 3.80 4.34 10.72
N ARG A 29 2.98 4.37 11.77
CA ARG A 29 3.41 4.02 13.12
C ARG A 29 3.32 2.53 13.44
N THR A 30 4.25 2.10 14.27
CA THR A 30 4.38 0.73 14.79
C THR A 30 3.22 0.26 15.69
N VAL A 31 2.41 1.19 16.19
CA VAL A 31 1.24 0.90 17.03
C VAL A 31 0.01 1.58 16.43
N ILE A 32 -0.64 0.91 15.51
CA ILE A 32 -1.92 1.34 14.94
C ILE A 32 -2.93 0.25 15.27
N THR A 33 -4.05 0.63 15.90
CA THR A 33 -5.16 -0.30 16.14
C THR A 33 -6.00 -0.44 14.88
N ASP A 34 -6.56 -1.62 14.68
CA ASP A 34 -7.46 -1.90 13.56
C ASP A 34 -8.62 -0.88 13.51
N GLU A 35 -9.20 -0.54 14.66
CA GLU A 35 -10.28 0.45 14.80
C GLU A 35 -9.89 1.84 14.26
N ARG A 36 -8.63 2.26 14.46
CA ARG A 36 -8.15 3.54 13.94
C ARG A 36 -8.00 3.51 12.43
N ILE A 37 -7.51 2.41 11.88
CA ILE A 37 -7.40 2.21 10.42
C ILE A 37 -8.82 2.24 9.82
N GLU A 38 -9.73 1.46 10.36
CA GLU A 38 -11.12 1.38 9.92
C GLU A 38 -11.81 2.75 9.95
N LYS A 39 -11.64 3.50 11.05
CA LYS A 39 -12.18 4.87 11.17
C LYS A 39 -11.65 5.83 10.10
N LEU A 40 -10.34 5.74 9.80
CA LEU A 40 -9.74 6.60 8.78
C LEU A 40 -10.16 6.20 7.38
N MET A 41 -10.26 4.91 7.08
CA MET A 41 -10.76 4.40 5.81
C MET A 41 -12.22 4.81 5.58
N ASN A 42 -13.06 4.70 6.60
CA ASN A 42 -14.46 5.14 6.53
C ASN A 42 -14.61 6.65 6.32
N GLY A 43 -13.64 7.45 6.77
CA GLY A 43 -13.61 8.90 6.58
C GLY A 43 -13.02 9.35 5.25
N GLU A 44 -12.32 8.48 4.51
CA GLU A 44 -11.68 8.84 3.25
C GLU A 44 -12.67 8.78 2.09
N ASN A 45 -12.64 9.77 1.21
CA ASN A 45 -13.53 9.88 0.07
C ASN A 45 -12.81 10.08 -1.26
N GLU A 46 -11.50 10.25 -1.25
CA GLU A 46 -10.72 10.60 -2.44
C GLU A 46 -9.90 9.41 -2.95
N LEU A 47 -8.82 9.09 -2.25
CA LEU A 47 -7.83 8.12 -2.67
C LEU A 47 -7.17 7.49 -1.46
N VAL A 48 -7.03 6.17 -1.46
CA VAL A 48 -6.24 5.42 -0.48
C VAL A 48 -4.99 4.86 -1.14
N ILE A 49 -3.82 5.20 -0.60
CA ILE A 49 -2.54 4.63 -1.02
C ILE A 49 -2.09 3.66 0.08
N ILE A 50 -1.78 2.43 -0.32
CA ILE A 50 -1.31 1.38 0.58
C ILE A 50 0.03 0.89 0.04
N CYS A 51 1.10 1.02 0.81
CA CYS A 51 2.43 0.60 0.36
C CYS A 51 3.31 0.03 1.47
N GLY A 52 4.20 -0.88 1.10
CA GLY A 52 5.10 -1.55 2.01
C GLY A 52 5.38 -3.00 1.62
N GLU A 53 5.46 -3.88 2.60
CA GLU A 53 5.64 -5.31 2.39
C GLU A 53 4.35 -6.08 2.70
N GLY A 54 4.00 -7.02 1.84
CA GLY A 54 2.77 -7.80 1.96
C GLY A 54 2.76 -9.03 1.05
N ASP A 55 1.61 -9.71 1.01
CA ASP A 55 1.33 -10.82 0.12
C ASP A 55 -0.06 -10.67 -0.53
N SER A 56 -0.57 -11.73 -1.15
CA SER A 56 -1.90 -11.74 -1.79
C SER A 56 -3.07 -11.54 -0.81
N LYS A 57 -2.84 -11.63 0.50
CA LYS A 57 -3.85 -11.45 1.56
C LYS A 57 -3.82 -10.07 2.18
N GLY A 58 -2.76 -9.29 1.97
CA GLY A 58 -2.69 -7.92 2.47
C GLY A 58 -1.30 -7.41 2.84
N LEU A 59 -1.28 -6.24 3.44
CA LEU A 59 -0.09 -5.57 3.95
C LEU A 59 0.23 -6.05 5.37
N TYR A 60 1.47 -6.44 5.62
CA TYR A 60 1.92 -6.94 6.93
C TYR A 60 1.96 -5.85 8.00
N LYS A 61 1.73 -6.20 9.26
CA LYS A 61 1.97 -5.30 10.41
C LYS A 61 3.46 -4.92 10.53
N PRO A 62 3.78 -3.71 11.01
CA PRO A 62 5.17 -3.22 11.10
C PRO A 62 6.12 -4.12 11.89
N ASN A 63 5.63 -4.74 12.97
CA ASN A 63 6.42 -5.61 13.85
C ASN A 63 6.38 -7.10 13.42
N TRP A 64 5.89 -7.37 12.23
CA TRP A 64 5.95 -8.72 11.70
C TRP A 64 7.41 -9.07 11.39
N ASN A 65 8.10 -9.60 12.38
CA ASN A 65 9.27 -10.42 12.18
C ASN A 65 8.76 -11.79 11.79
N THR A 66 9.41 -12.50 10.93
CA THR A 66 9.18 -13.88 10.45
C THR A 66 8.71 -14.93 11.49
N LYS A 67 8.46 -14.50 12.71
CA LYS A 67 7.81 -15.26 13.76
C LYS A 67 6.30 -15.10 13.60
N LEU A 68 5.69 -16.18 13.13
CA LEU A 68 4.25 -16.39 13.23
C LEU A 68 3.81 -16.00 14.67
N ASN A 69 2.64 -15.41 14.82
CA ASN A 69 2.07 -15.19 16.15
C ASN A 69 1.92 -16.55 16.90
N SER A 70 1.49 -16.52 18.17
CA SER A 70 1.30 -17.73 18.97
C SER A 70 0.40 -18.79 18.34
N GLU A 71 -0.38 -18.41 17.31
CA GLU A 71 -1.27 -19.29 16.53
C GLU A 71 -0.68 -19.68 15.16
N ASN A 72 0.59 -19.37 14.89
CA ASN A 72 1.23 -19.56 13.58
C ASN A 72 0.53 -18.81 12.43
N LYS A 73 -0.11 -17.67 12.70
CA LYS A 73 -0.77 -16.84 11.70
C LYS A 73 0.00 -15.58 11.42
N ILE A 74 -0.06 -15.12 10.18
CA ILE A 74 0.47 -13.81 9.77
C ILE A 74 -0.52 -12.74 10.18
N ASP A 75 -0.02 -11.68 10.83
CA ASP A 75 -0.80 -10.50 11.18
C ASP A 75 -0.71 -9.46 10.06
N TYR A 76 -1.85 -9.08 9.52
CA TYR A 76 -1.97 -8.03 8.51
C TYR A 76 -2.38 -6.71 9.15
N MET A 77 -1.75 -5.61 8.70
CA MET A 77 -2.21 -4.26 8.99
C MET A 77 -3.42 -3.91 8.12
N ILE A 78 -3.38 -4.31 6.86
CA ILE A 78 -4.48 -4.21 5.91
C ILE A 78 -4.73 -5.59 5.34
N GLY A 79 -5.79 -6.22 5.74
CA GLY A 79 -6.29 -7.49 5.19
C GLY A 79 -7.70 -7.33 4.65
N SER A 80 -8.37 -8.45 4.35
CA SER A 80 -9.74 -8.44 3.81
C SER A 80 -10.73 -7.71 4.71
N LYS A 81 -10.59 -7.81 6.03
CA LYS A 81 -11.45 -7.10 6.98
C LYS A 81 -11.37 -5.57 6.82
N GLN A 82 -10.16 -5.02 6.67
CA GLN A 82 -9.97 -3.59 6.47
C GLN A 82 -10.38 -3.16 5.06
N ALA A 83 -10.22 -4.04 4.07
CA ALA A 83 -10.64 -3.78 2.70
C ALA A 83 -12.16 -3.56 2.58
N GLU A 84 -12.97 -4.23 3.40
CA GLU A 84 -14.43 -4.02 3.45
C GLU A 84 -14.81 -2.57 3.75
N HIS A 85 -14.01 -1.83 4.51
CA HIS A 85 -14.25 -0.41 4.80
C HIS A 85 -13.96 0.51 3.61
N ILE A 86 -13.13 0.08 2.67
CA ILE A 86 -12.88 0.81 1.40
C ILE A 86 -14.04 0.58 0.44
N TYR A 87 -14.61 -0.63 0.47
CA TYR A 87 -15.74 -1.05 -0.33
C TYR A 87 -16.99 -1.16 0.54
N ALA A 88 -17.51 -0.05 1.03
CA ALA A 88 -18.75 -0.05 1.81
C ALA A 88 -19.95 -0.05 0.87
N LYS A 89 -20.74 -1.15 0.86
CA LYS A 89 -22.12 -1.12 0.41
C LYS A 89 -22.92 -0.30 1.41
N ASN A 90 -23.43 0.84 1.00
CA ASN A 90 -24.40 1.56 1.79
C ASN A 90 -25.78 0.92 1.52
N ASP A 91 -26.19 -0.01 2.38
CA ASP A 91 -27.45 -0.77 2.22
C ASP A 91 -28.71 0.10 2.20
N LEU A 92 -28.62 1.35 2.68
CA LEU A 92 -29.73 2.29 2.75
C LEU A 92 -29.95 3.10 1.47
N GLU A 93 -28.94 3.29 0.64
CA GLU A 93 -29.02 4.17 -0.54
C GLU A 93 -28.68 3.47 -1.86
N HIS A 94 -28.37 2.19 -1.88
CA HIS A 94 -27.85 1.45 -3.03
C HIS A 94 -26.62 2.08 -3.70
N THR A 95 -25.93 2.99 -3.01
CA THR A 95 -24.71 3.63 -3.50
C THR A 95 -23.50 2.80 -3.12
N VAL A 96 -22.81 2.30 -4.11
CA VAL A 96 -21.50 1.64 -3.91
C VAL A 96 -20.45 2.73 -3.74
N ARG A 97 -19.90 2.84 -2.54
CA ARG A 97 -18.75 3.70 -2.30
C ARG A 97 -17.51 2.99 -2.85
N ASN A 98 -17.01 3.46 -3.97
CA ASN A 98 -15.85 2.89 -4.62
C ASN A 98 -14.68 3.89 -4.57
N ILE A 99 -13.92 3.87 -3.45
CA ILE A 99 -12.76 4.73 -3.30
C ILE A 99 -11.60 4.10 -4.07
N PRO A 100 -10.94 4.83 -4.98
CA PRO A 100 -9.78 4.31 -5.69
C PRO A 100 -8.63 4.01 -4.73
N VAL A 101 -7.96 2.88 -4.96
CA VAL A 101 -6.83 2.40 -4.18
C VAL A 101 -5.60 2.31 -5.06
N ILE A 102 -4.46 2.76 -4.56
CA ILE A 102 -3.15 2.44 -5.11
C ILE A 102 -2.45 1.52 -4.14
N ALA A 103 -2.20 0.28 -4.56
CA ALA A 103 -1.57 -0.76 -3.74
C ALA A 103 -0.19 -1.11 -4.30
N MET A 104 0.86 -1.00 -3.49
CA MET A 104 2.25 -1.13 -3.92
C MET A 104 3.00 -2.12 -3.01
N TRP A 105 2.92 -3.39 -3.34
CA TRP A 105 3.72 -4.50 -2.82
C TRP A 105 3.55 -5.73 -3.73
N THR A 106 4.41 -6.71 -3.59
CA THR A 106 4.34 -7.98 -4.34
C THR A 106 2.99 -8.68 -4.10
N TYR A 107 2.31 -9.08 -5.19
CA TYR A 107 0.95 -9.65 -5.19
C TYR A 107 -0.18 -8.70 -4.78
N SER A 108 0.03 -7.39 -4.78
CA SER A 108 -1.04 -6.42 -4.49
C SER A 108 -2.20 -6.47 -5.49
N ASN A 109 -1.96 -6.90 -6.72
CA ASN A 109 -3.01 -7.14 -7.73
C ASN A 109 -3.99 -8.25 -7.32
N GLU A 110 -3.49 -9.31 -6.70
CA GLU A 110 -4.32 -10.41 -6.18
C GLU A 110 -5.16 -9.94 -4.99
N PHE A 111 -4.55 -9.14 -4.11
CA PHE A 111 -5.26 -8.51 -3.00
C PHE A 111 -6.41 -7.62 -3.47
N LEU A 112 -6.18 -6.72 -4.44
CA LEU A 112 -7.24 -5.86 -4.98
C LEU A 112 -8.36 -6.69 -5.61
N LYS A 113 -8.04 -7.70 -6.41
CA LYS A 113 -9.01 -8.58 -7.05
C LYS A 113 -9.86 -9.36 -6.04
N SER A 114 -9.20 -9.99 -5.06
CA SER A 114 -9.86 -10.82 -4.05
C SER A 114 -10.80 -10.04 -3.13
N ASN A 115 -10.53 -8.74 -2.94
CA ASN A 115 -11.33 -7.86 -2.11
C ASN A 115 -12.22 -6.91 -2.93
N HIS A 116 -12.34 -7.12 -4.24
CA HIS A 116 -13.17 -6.31 -5.15
C HIS A 116 -12.87 -4.81 -5.09
N LEU A 117 -11.61 -4.44 -4.84
CA LEU A 117 -11.18 -3.05 -4.76
C LEU A 117 -10.91 -2.48 -6.15
N PHE A 118 -11.35 -1.25 -6.38
CA PHE A 118 -11.06 -0.51 -7.60
C PHE A 118 -9.77 0.28 -7.46
N GLY A 119 -8.83 0.12 -8.40
CA GLY A 119 -7.60 0.90 -8.34
C GLY A 119 -6.45 0.33 -9.15
N LEU A 120 -5.27 0.79 -8.80
CA LEU A 120 -4.00 0.42 -9.41
C LEU A 120 -3.20 -0.46 -8.46
N ALA A 121 -2.78 -1.62 -8.91
CA ALA A 121 -1.78 -2.44 -8.24
C ALA A 121 -0.42 -2.32 -8.94
N VAL A 122 0.62 -2.13 -8.16
CA VAL A 122 2.02 -2.15 -8.62
C VAL A 122 2.69 -3.37 -7.99
N SER A 123 2.43 -4.54 -8.56
CA SER A 123 2.80 -5.83 -8.00
C SER A 123 4.02 -6.47 -8.65
N ASP A 124 4.34 -6.06 -9.86
CA ASP A 124 5.43 -6.65 -10.65
C ASP A 124 6.66 -5.73 -10.72
N PHE A 125 6.65 -4.66 -9.95
CA PHE A 125 7.78 -3.76 -9.83
C PHE A 125 8.70 -4.20 -8.69
N HIS A 126 9.95 -4.43 -9.01
CA HIS A 126 10.97 -4.82 -8.05
C HIS A 126 11.63 -3.56 -7.47
N PHE A 127 11.30 -3.25 -6.23
CA PHE A 127 11.77 -2.03 -5.58
C PHE A 127 13.15 -2.15 -4.96
N THR A 128 13.61 -3.38 -4.71
CA THR A 128 14.91 -3.66 -4.08
C THR A 128 15.67 -4.72 -4.86
N LEU A 129 17.00 -4.74 -4.69
CA LEU A 129 17.83 -5.79 -5.29
C LEU A 129 17.39 -7.19 -4.85
N SER A 130 16.99 -7.35 -3.59
CA SER A 130 16.47 -8.61 -3.07
C SER A 130 15.19 -9.07 -3.79
N ASP A 131 14.32 -8.13 -4.21
CA ASP A 131 13.12 -8.47 -5.01
C ASP A 131 13.52 -8.97 -6.40
N VAL A 132 14.50 -8.32 -7.01
CA VAL A 132 15.04 -8.69 -8.33
C VAL A 132 15.67 -10.07 -8.30
N GLU A 133 16.54 -10.34 -7.34
CA GLU A 133 17.22 -11.62 -7.15
C GLU A 133 16.22 -12.76 -6.88
N SER A 134 15.22 -12.51 -6.02
CA SER A 134 14.17 -13.49 -5.72
C SER A 134 13.29 -13.83 -6.92
N SER A 135 13.23 -12.94 -7.92
CA SER A 135 12.53 -13.13 -9.18
C SER A 135 13.37 -13.80 -10.26
N GLY A 136 14.59 -14.21 -9.92
CA GLY A 136 15.49 -14.97 -10.82
C GLY A 136 16.26 -14.12 -11.82
N TYR A 137 16.31 -12.81 -11.64
CA TYR A 137 17.17 -11.94 -12.44
C TYR A 137 18.57 -11.92 -11.85
N GLU A 138 19.53 -12.39 -12.62
CA GLU A 138 20.95 -12.35 -12.29
C GLU A 138 21.62 -11.14 -12.98
N SER A 139 22.68 -10.62 -12.40
CA SER A 139 23.52 -9.57 -13.00
C SER A 139 22.90 -8.15 -13.06
N VAL A 140 21.90 -7.86 -12.24
CA VAL A 140 21.39 -6.49 -12.08
C VAL A 140 22.17 -5.81 -10.95
N LEU A 141 22.55 -4.54 -11.16
CA LEU A 141 23.27 -3.77 -10.16
C LEU A 141 22.28 -3.06 -9.21
N ASP A 142 22.67 -2.94 -7.94
CA ASP A 142 21.86 -2.23 -6.93
C ASP A 142 21.59 -0.77 -7.32
N ASP A 143 22.56 -0.11 -7.93
CA ASP A 143 22.42 1.27 -8.45
C ASP A 143 21.38 1.36 -9.57
N GLU A 144 21.22 0.33 -10.40
CA GLU A 144 20.20 0.29 -11.46
C GLU A 144 18.81 0.16 -10.86
N VAL A 145 18.60 -0.77 -9.91
CA VAL A 145 17.34 -0.95 -9.20
C VAL A 145 16.97 0.34 -8.46
N SER A 146 17.93 0.94 -7.76
CA SER A 146 17.71 2.18 -7.02
C SER A 146 17.33 3.35 -7.94
N SER A 147 18.00 3.49 -9.08
CA SER A 147 17.69 4.52 -10.08
C SER A 147 16.28 4.38 -10.66
N GLU A 148 15.89 3.18 -11.06
CA GLU A 148 14.56 2.91 -11.61
C GLU A 148 13.47 3.11 -10.55
N THR A 149 13.71 2.68 -9.32
CA THR A 149 12.81 2.91 -8.19
C THR A 149 12.58 4.40 -7.94
N MET A 150 13.65 5.19 -7.89
CA MET A 150 13.56 6.64 -7.69
C MET A 150 12.81 7.34 -8.84
N LEU A 151 13.08 6.94 -10.08
CA LEU A 151 12.38 7.46 -11.25
C LEU A 151 10.87 7.13 -11.22
N PHE A 152 10.52 5.91 -10.83
CA PHE A 152 9.14 5.50 -10.64
C PHE A 152 8.44 6.35 -9.58
N ILE A 153 9.06 6.52 -8.42
CA ILE A 153 8.53 7.33 -7.31
C ILE A 153 8.31 8.78 -7.73
N GLU A 154 9.27 9.39 -8.43
CA GLU A 154 9.16 10.76 -8.93
C GLU A 154 7.99 10.92 -9.92
N ARG A 155 7.84 9.99 -10.86
CA ARG A 155 6.73 9.99 -11.81
C ARG A 155 5.38 9.84 -11.12
N MET A 156 5.27 8.92 -10.16
CA MET A 156 4.05 8.74 -9.38
C MET A 156 3.73 9.95 -8.52
N ASN A 157 4.72 10.56 -7.85
CA ASN A 157 4.52 11.80 -7.11
C ASN A 157 3.96 12.92 -8.01
N ARG A 158 4.53 13.08 -9.21
CA ARG A 158 4.02 14.06 -10.18
C ARG A 158 2.56 13.80 -10.55
N LEU A 159 2.16 12.56 -10.79
CA LEU A 159 0.77 12.20 -11.09
C LEU A 159 -0.16 12.48 -9.90
N LEU A 160 0.26 12.14 -8.68
CA LEU A 160 -0.51 12.42 -7.47
C LEU A 160 -0.69 13.92 -7.21
N ARG A 161 0.33 14.72 -7.48
CA ARG A 161 0.24 16.20 -7.38
C ARG A 161 -0.74 16.78 -8.41
N LEU A 162 -0.73 16.26 -9.63
CA LEU A 162 -1.72 16.63 -10.65
C LEU A 162 -3.14 16.24 -10.22
N TYR A 163 -3.33 15.03 -9.71
CA TYR A 163 -4.62 14.56 -9.20
C TYR A 163 -5.17 15.46 -8.08
N LYS A 164 -4.31 15.94 -7.18
CA LYS A 164 -4.71 16.84 -6.08
C LYS A 164 -4.92 18.30 -6.49
N SER A 165 -4.50 18.71 -7.69
CA SER A 165 -4.66 20.07 -8.20
C SER A 165 -6.00 20.31 -8.92
N TYR A 166 -6.77 19.26 -9.15
CA TYR A 166 -8.12 19.29 -9.69
C TYR A 166 -9.17 19.09 -8.60
#